data_5f2be64f350c256c2b6f8a2c41769cf9
#
_entry.id   5f2be64f350c256c2b6f8a2c41769cf9
#
_cell.length_a   1.000
_cell.length_b   1.000
_cell.length_c   1.000
_cell.angle_alpha   90.00
_cell.angle_beta   90.00
_cell.angle_gamma   90.00
#
_symmetry.space_group_name_H-M   'P 1'
#
loop_
_entity.id
_entity.type
_entity.pdbx_description
1 polymer ?
#
loop_
_entity_poly.entity_id
_entity_poly.type
_entity_poly.pdbx_seq_one_letter_code
_entity_poly.pdbx_strand_id
1 'polypeptide(L)'
;MTPDSTSPISISGATGVRVEVHDYLKNAIDVLSRAQVLCSDTSSDIVQVNNRLAEFQRRTARLRFLGDCVEQQAHFLLNTILKRKIGEGIIQHEWSENILHNLVDVMSKWQGEITAQITHLSGITNVLLQPKEGQSDDETETRKKLSDYISVENANVLQTDLNEIPVIQRHMTNIMEQYDEMRKRVQDKIIKKRLVDIKHILSSQFSVDNSEIILLCDHSADQLSQLELDLVNFLGSLTAHFDKCQMLEDHINKPTESRLNSHEFQELLGVVQNDDNDVGSILNSLNEIVTDVKKFIAETTQLLSKKEDQQRKLHSTINNVISSLTKNSEYLSVFADISDLIMKYKERCLEDTEMIKTLREFYGNFERSYENLIVEANRRKKCANSMKSVIEKCQRDLQKLDEEDATARKEFLENYGNYLPEDIWPNEIDNFSPLYSLEYNVRNF
;
A
#
# COMPACT_ATOMS: atom_id res chain seq x y z
N MET A 1 96.55 -16.16 66.16
CA MET A 1 96.12 -17.29 67.01
C MET A 1 94.74 -16.89 67.50
N THR A 2 93.72 -17.53 67.03
CA THR A 2 92.99 -18.62 67.52
C THR A 2 91.79 -18.92 66.67
N PRO A 3 91.28 -20.13 66.56
CA PRO A 3 90.52 -20.62 65.40
C PRO A 3 89.03 -20.43 65.51
N ASP A 4 88.48 -20.29 64.31
CA ASP A 4 87.05 -20.40 64.03
C ASP A 4 86.51 -21.72 64.55
N SER A 5 85.53 -21.69 65.37
CA SER A 5 84.67 -22.82 65.72
C SER A 5 83.36 -22.78 64.90
N THR A 6 83.47 -23.32 63.76
CA THR A 6 82.24 -23.71 62.99
C THR A 6 81.78 -25.03 63.62
N SER A 7 80.69 -24.97 64.41
CA SER A 7 79.98 -26.15 64.88
C SER A 7 79.24 -26.78 63.72
N PRO A 8 79.38 -28.12 63.48
CA PRO A 8 78.60 -28.77 62.46
C PRO A 8 77.14 -28.90 62.94
N ILE A 9 76.23 -28.43 62.13
CA ILE A 9 74.82 -28.69 62.31
C ILE A 9 74.66 -30.18 62.31
N SER A 10 74.09 -30.75 63.39
CA SER A 10 73.90 -32.17 63.56
C SER A 10 73.05 -32.74 62.44
N ILE A 11 73.53 -33.84 61.86
CA ILE A 11 72.87 -34.57 60.72
C ILE A 11 71.41 -34.99 61.04
N SER A 12 71.05 -35.13 62.30
CA SER A 12 69.69 -35.38 62.78
C SER A 12 68.69 -34.23 62.57
N GLY A 13 69.15 -32.96 62.68
CA GLY A 13 68.29 -31.79 62.41
C GLY A 13 68.02 -31.55 60.92
N ALA A 14 69.01 -31.88 60.05
CA ALA A 14 68.88 -31.70 58.62
C ALA A 14 67.90 -32.68 57.95
N THR A 15 67.81 -33.91 58.47
CA THR A 15 66.84 -34.95 58.01
C THR A 15 65.41 -34.60 58.45
N GLY A 16 65.22 -34.04 59.68
CA GLY A 16 63.91 -33.57 60.15
C GLY A 16 63.32 -32.43 59.31
N VAL A 17 64.12 -31.39 59.10
CA VAL A 17 63.70 -30.25 58.27
C VAL A 17 63.41 -30.63 56.83
N ARG A 18 64.11 -31.58 56.24
CA ARG A 18 63.84 -32.13 54.89
C ARG A 18 62.50 -32.84 54.79
N VAL A 19 62.11 -33.60 55.80
CA VAL A 19 60.81 -34.31 55.84
C VAL A 19 59.68 -33.26 56.00
N GLU A 20 59.82 -32.31 56.90
CA GLU A 20 58.86 -31.26 57.12
C GLU A 20 58.61 -30.41 55.86
N VAL A 21 59.63 -29.95 55.12
CA VAL A 21 59.51 -29.18 53.87
C VAL A 21 58.84 -30.04 52.78
N HIS A 22 59.16 -31.33 52.68
CA HIS A 22 58.48 -32.19 51.72
C HIS A 22 57.00 -32.36 52.02
N ASP A 23 56.64 -32.48 53.32
CA ASP A 23 55.24 -32.55 53.76
C ASP A 23 54.48 -31.28 53.49
N TYR A 24 55.09 -30.05 53.69
CA TYR A 24 54.52 -28.76 53.32
C TYR A 24 54.28 -28.65 51.80
N LEU A 25 55.26 -29.04 50.97
CA LEU A 25 55.13 -29.01 49.53
C LEU A 25 54.01 -29.95 49.07
N LYS A 26 53.92 -31.17 49.61
CA LYS A 26 52.89 -32.16 49.31
C LYS A 26 51.49 -31.62 49.67
N ASN A 27 51.34 -31.01 50.83
CA ASN A 27 50.11 -30.38 51.28
C ASN A 27 49.73 -29.20 50.35
N ALA A 28 50.69 -28.35 50.00
CA ALA A 28 50.49 -27.24 49.11
C ALA A 28 50.03 -27.68 47.71
N ILE A 29 50.63 -28.77 47.15
CA ILE A 29 50.21 -29.37 45.88
C ILE A 29 48.76 -29.84 45.92
N ASP A 30 48.37 -30.60 46.95
CA ASP A 30 47.02 -31.17 47.08
C ASP A 30 45.97 -30.04 47.22
N VAL A 31 46.23 -29.06 48.09
CA VAL A 31 45.33 -27.92 48.30
C VAL A 31 45.23 -27.03 47.07
N LEU A 32 46.35 -26.73 46.41
CA LEU A 32 46.35 -25.90 45.20
C LEU A 32 45.61 -26.62 44.07
N SER A 33 45.81 -27.91 43.88
CA SER A 33 45.11 -28.71 42.87
C SER A 33 43.60 -28.69 43.09
N ARG A 34 43.14 -28.87 44.34
CA ARG A 34 41.72 -28.79 44.73
C ARG A 34 41.16 -27.38 44.48
N ALA A 35 41.88 -26.35 44.87
CA ALA A 35 41.50 -24.95 44.68
C ALA A 35 41.37 -24.58 43.17
N GLN A 36 42.35 -25.05 42.35
CA GLN A 36 42.31 -24.81 40.90
C GLN A 36 41.08 -25.43 40.25
N VAL A 37 40.70 -26.67 40.59
CA VAL A 37 39.50 -27.31 40.07
C VAL A 37 38.24 -26.55 40.49
N LEU A 38 38.14 -26.19 41.80
CA LEU A 38 36.97 -25.43 42.30
C LEU A 38 36.84 -24.05 41.64
N CYS A 39 37.93 -23.32 41.47
CA CYS A 39 37.93 -22.00 40.82
C CYS A 39 37.62 -22.15 39.36
N SER A 40 38.18 -23.13 38.63
CA SER A 40 37.92 -23.36 37.20
C SER A 40 36.45 -23.69 36.93
N ASP A 41 35.86 -24.62 37.71
CA ASP A 41 34.45 -24.97 37.59
C ASP A 41 33.53 -23.77 37.85
N THR A 42 33.83 -23.04 38.96
CA THR A 42 33.05 -21.87 39.36
C THR A 42 33.14 -20.74 38.37
N SER A 43 34.34 -20.43 37.82
CA SER A 43 34.49 -19.46 36.75
C SER A 43 33.76 -19.84 35.48
N SER A 44 33.76 -21.14 35.12
CA SER A 44 32.94 -21.64 33.98
C SER A 44 31.44 -21.38 34.20
N ASP A 45 30.95 -21.65 35.41
CA ASP A 45 29.55 -21.43 35.78
C ASP A 45 29.19 -19.90 35.71
N ILE A 46 30.09 -19.05 36.21
CA ILE A 46 29.94 -17.55 36.14
C ILE A 46 29.85 -17.09 34.67
N VAL A 47 30.76 -17.56 33.81
CA VAL A 47 30.78 -17.21 32.39
C VAL A 47 29.48 -17.67 31.70
N GLN A 48 28.99 -18.84 32.01
CA GLN A 48 27.75 -19.37 31.46
C GLN A 48 26.54 -18.48 31.82
N VAL A 49 26.43 -18.06 33.09
CA VAL A 49 25.33 -17.20 33.55
C VAL A 49 25.45 -15.81 32.94
N ASN A 50 26.64 -15.21 32.89
CA ASN A 50 26.86 -13.91 32.26
C ASN A 50 26.50 -13.94 30.76
N ASN A 51 26.83 -14.98 30.03
CA ASN A 51 26.42 -15.15 28.66
C ASN A 51 24.90 -15.24 28.51
N ARG A 52 24.21 -15.93 29.41
CA ARG A 52 22.72 -15.98 29.39
C ARG A 52 22.10 -14.62 29.71
N LEU A 53 22.64 -13.87 30.65
CA LEU A 53 22.19 -12.53 30.98
C LEU A 53 22.35 -11.58 29.77
N ALA A 54 23.50 -11.58 29.12
CA ALA A 54 23.77 -10.79 27.94
C ALA A 54 22.84 -11.16 26.77
N GLU A 55 22.57 -12.45 26.57
CA GLU A 55 21.63 -12.90 25.54
C GLU A 55 20.19 -12.48 25.87
N PHE A 56 19.78 -12.56 27.13
CA PHE A 56 18.48 -12.09 27.59
C PHE A 56 18.31 -10.58 27.31
N GLN A 57 19.32 -9.75 27.61
CA GLN A 57 19.31 -8.31 27.31
C GLN A 57 19.16 -8.06 25.82
N ARG A 58 19.95 -8.73 24.98
CA ARG A 58 19.87 -8.61 23.51
C ARG A 58 18.48 -8.98 22.95
N ARG A 59 17.91 -10.08 23.44
CA ARG A 59 16.56 -10.51 23.04
C ARG A 59 15.50 -9.52 23.51
N THR A 60 15.63 -8.96 24.70
CA THR A 60 14.71 -7.93 25.22
C THR A 60 14.74 -6.67 24.36
N ALA A 61 15.93 -6.18 24.01
CA ALA A 61 16.10 -5.02 23.14
C ALA A 61 15.48 -5.27 21.76
N ARG A 62 15.69 -6.45 21.19
CA ARG A 62 15.10 -6.84 19.90
C ARG A 62 13.58 -6.90 19.97
N LEU A 63 12.98 -7.45 21.02
CA LEU A 63 11.53 -7.53 21.17
C LEU A 63 10.91 -6.15 21.35
N ARG A 64 11.57 -5.24 22.06
CA ARG A 64 11.13 -3.84 22.17
C ARG A 64 11.11 -3.18 20.81
N PHE A 65 12.20 -3.27 20.06
CA PHE A 65 12.28 -2.72 18.70
C PHE A 65 11.20 -3.32 17.77
N LEU A 66 10.98 -4.64 17.82
CA LEU A 66 9.92 -5.28 17.03
C LEU A 66 8.52 -4.80 17.44
N GLY A 67 8.30 -4.60 18.74
CA GLY A 67 7.04 -4.02 19.25
C GLY A 67 6.75 -2.65 18.67
N ASP A 68 7.74 -1.75 18.69
CA ASP A 68 7.64 -0.40 18.13
C ASP A 68 7.42 -0.42 16.60
N CYS A 69 8.14 -1.28 15.87
CA CYS A 69 7.95 -1.44 14.43
C CYS A 69 6.53 -1.92 14.07
N VAL A 70 6.03 -2.92 14.80
CA VAL A 70 4.69 -3.48 14.56
C VAL A 70 3.61 -2.43 14.87
N GLU A 71 3.80 -1.63 15.91
CA GLU A 71 2.91 -0.51 16.22
C GLU A 71 2.88 0.51 15.10
N GLN A 72 4.03 0.98 14.64
CA GLN A 72 4.12 1.94 13.54
C GLN A 72 3.47 1.41 12.27
N GLN A 73 3.72 0.13 11.92
CA GLN A 73 3.10 -0.50 10.76
C GLN A 73 1.57 -0.62 10.89
N ALA A 74 1.05 -0.96 12.07
CA ALA A 74 -0.38 -1.04 12.29
C ALA A 74 -1.06 0.33 12.19
N HIS A 75 -0.45 1.37 12.73
CA HIS A 75 -0.93 2.75 12.60
C HIS A 75 -0.83 3.26 11.16
N PHE A 76 0.24 2.94 10.44
CA PHE A 76 0.38 3.27 9.03
C PHE A 76 -0.71 2.59 8.19
N LEU A 77 -0.94 1.29 8.41
CA LEU A 77 -2.01 0.56 7.74
C LEU A 77 -3.37 1.22 7.98
N LEU A 78 -3.71 1.52 9.23
CA LEU A 78 -5.01 2.11 9.55
C LEU A 78 -5.17 3.53 8.99
N ASN A 79 -4.21 4.43 9.26
CA ASN A 79 -4.40 5.85 9.01
C ASN A 79 -4.06 6.24 7.56
N THR A 80 -2.97 5.67 7.00
CA THR A 80 -2.52 6.05 5.65
C THR A 80 -3.19 5.20 4.59
N ILE A 81 -3.19 3.88 4.75
CA ILE A 81 -3.71 3.00 3.71
C ILE A 81 -5.25 2.92 3.79
N LEU A 82 -5.79 2.45 4.93
CA LEU A 82 -7.23 2.22 5.02
C LEU A 82 -8.03 3.52 5.03
N LYS A 83 -7.72 4.47 5.91
CA LYS A 83 -8.50 5.71 5.98
C LYS A 83 -8.26 6.61 4.77
N ARG A 84 -7.01 7.04 4.54
CA ARG A 84 -6.72 8.07 3.54
C ARG A 84 -6.78 7.56 2.12
N LYS A 85 -6.03 6.47 1.78
CA LYS A 85 -5.99 6.00 0.39
C LYS A 85 -7.29 5.30 -0.03
N ILE A 86 -7.76 4.31 0.73
CA ILE A 86 -8.93 3.52 0.35
C ILE A 86 -10.21 4.25 0.70
N GLY A 87 -10.40 4.64 1.96
CA GLY A 87 -11.65 5.25 2.41
C GLY A 87 -11.93 6.60 1.77
N GLU A 88 -11.03 7.56 1.98
CA GLU A 88 -11.21 8.93 1.47
C GLU A 88 -10.94 9.00 -0.04
N GLY A 89 -9.84 8.39 -0.53
CA GLY A 89 -9.44 8.49 -1.94
C GLY A 89 -10.32 7.67 -2.86
N ILE A 90 -10.38 6.36 -2.69
CA ILE A 90 -11.06 5.46 -3.64
C ILE A 90 -12.57 5.47 -3.42
N ILE A 91 -13.02 5.21 -2.18
CA ILE A 91 -14.45 5.00 -1.92
C ILE A 91 -15.20 6.33 -1.95
N GLN A 92 -14.74 7.34 -1.23
CA GLN A 92 -15.47 8.60 -1.15
C GLN A 92 -15.25 9.48 -2.36
N HIS A 93 -14.00 9.80 -2.69
CA HIS A 93 -13.71 10.76 -3.75
C HIS A 93 -13.94 10.17 -5.14
N GLU A 94 -13.30 9.03 -5.49
CA GLU A 94 -13.43 8.51 -6.86
C GLU A 94 -14.78 7.86 -7.11
N TRP A 95 -15.24 6.97 -6.23
CA TRP A 95 -16.49 6.27 -6.47
C TRP A 95 -17.72 7.14 -6.20
N SER A 96 -17.84 7.68 -4.95
CA SER A 96 -19.07 8.36 -4.54
C SER A 96 -19.24 9.74 -5.18
N GLU A 97 -18.18 10.57 -5.15
CA GLU A 97 -18.27 11.94 -5.66
C GLU A 97 -18.09 11.99 -7.18
N ASN A 98 -16.98 11.44 -7.72
CA ASN A 98 -16.68 11.58 -9.14
C ASN A 98 -17.57 10.71 -10.02
N ILE A 99 -17.71 9.42 -9.70
CA ILE A 99 -18.46 8.50 -10.57
C ILE A 99 -19.96 8.64 -10.32
N LEU A 100 -20.45 8.36 -9.10
CA LEU A 100 -21.88 8.34 -8.87
C LEU A 100 -22.51 9.72 -9.03
N HIS A 101 -22.02 10.72 -8.31
CA HIS A 101 -22.66 12.03 -8.29
C HIS A 101 -22.37 12.86 -9.54
N ASN A 102 -21.11 12.93 -9.98
CA ASN A 102 -20.77 13.80 -11.11
C ASN A 102 -20.99 13.19 -12.51
N LEU A 103 -20.83 11.88 -12.67
CA LEU A 103 -20.96 11.22 -13.97
C LEU A 103 -22.31 10.52 -14.11
N VAL A 104 -22.62 9.57 -13.24
CA VAL A 104 -23.81 8.73 -13.37
C VAL A 104 -25.11 9.52 -13.24
N ASP A 105 -25.21 10.46 -12.30
CA ASP A 105 -26.40 11.31 -12.17
C ASP A 105 -26.60 12.20 -13.40
N VAL A 106 -25.52 12.76 -13.94
CA VAL A 106 -25.55 13.59 -15.17
C VAL A 106 -25.93 12.74 -16.37
N MET A 107 -25.32 11.55 -16.55
CA MET A 107 -25.66 10.62 -17.64
C MET A 107 -27.12 10.21 -17.59
N SER A 108 -27.64 9.86 -16.41
CA SER A 108 -29.04 9.46 -16.22
C SER A 108 -30.00 10.58 -16.59
N LYS A 109 -29.68 11.80 -16.18
CA LYS A 109 -30.47 13.00 -16.53
C LYS A 109 -30.49 13.25 -18.04
N TRP A 110 -29.32 13.26 -18.67
CA TRP A 110 -29.22 13.50 -20.11
C TRP A 110 -29.84 12.37 -20.94
N GLN A 111 -29.70 11.12 -20.51
CA GLN A 111 -30.37 9.98 -21.16
C GLN A 111 -31.89 10.12 -21.06
N GLY A 112 -32.41 10.58 -19.92
CA GLY A 112 -33.85 10.90 -19.80
C GLY A 112 -34.28 12.01 -20.77
N GLU A 113 -33.48 13.06 -20.95
CA GLU A 113 -33.74 14.13 -21.93
C GLU A 113 -33.73 13.58 -23.37
N ILE A 114 -32.75 12.73 -23.75
CA ILE A 114 -32.67 12.09 -25.06
C ILE A 114 -33.90 11.20 -25.30
N THR A 115 -34.29 10.38 -24.33
CA THR A 115 -35.47 9.52 -24.44
C THR A 115 -36.75 10.34 -24.63
N ALA A 116 -36.89 11.45 -23.92
CA ALA A 116 -37.99 12.37 -24.09
C ALA A 116 -37.98 13.00 -25.49
N GLN A 117 -36.82 13.41 -26.02
CA GLN A 117 -36.69 13.93 -27.39
C GLN A 117 -37.02 12.88 -28.45
N ILE A 118 -36.55 11.65 -28.34
CA ILE A 118 -36.89 10.56 -29.26
C ILE A 118 -38.39 10.31 -29.24
N THR A 119 -39.00 10.28 -28.05
CA THR A 119 -40.45 10.11 -27.90
C THR A 119 -41.21 11.28 -28.55
N HIS A 120 -40.78 12.49 -28.39
CA HIS A 120 -41.32 13.68 -29.02
C HIS A 120 -41.22 13.57 -30.55
N LEU A 121 -40.05 13.22 -31.10
CA LEU A 121 -39.81 13.03 -32.54
C LEU A 121 -40.65 11.87 -33.12
N SER A 122 -40.96 10.85 -32.30
CA SER A 122 -41.87 9.77 -32.69
C SER A 122 -43.35 10.20 -32.82
N GLY A 123 -43.70 11.33 -32.17
CA GLY A 123 -45.02 11.95 -32.32
C GLY A 123 -45.16 12.84 -33.56
N ILE A 124 -44.04 13.27 -34.18
CA ILE A 124 -44.04 14.20 -35.31
C ILE A 124 -44.00 13.38 -36.62
N THR A 125 -45.02 13.52 -37.47
CA THR A 125 -45.05 12.93 -38.79
C THR A 125 -44.37 13.85 -39.81
N ASN A 126 -43.64 13.28 -40.76
CA ASN A 126 -43.02 14.06 -41.83
C ASN A 126 -44.05 14.66 -42.76
N VAL A 127 -44.26 15.98 -42.68
CA VAL A 127 -45.25 16.74 -43.45
C VAL A 127 -44.80 16.99 -44.91
N LEU A 128 -43.53 16.83 -45.22
CA LEU A 128 -42.94 17.13 -46.52
C LEU A 128 -43.10 16.00 -47.53
N LEU A 129 -43.38 14.77 -47.08
CA LEU A 129 -43.71 13.65 -47.98
C LEU A 129 -45.19 13.74 -48.36
N GLN A 130 -45.49 14.21 -49.58
CA GLN A 130 -46.84 14.13 -50.16
C GLN A 130 -47.07 12.68 -50.59
N PRO A 131 -48.29 12.11 -50.38
CA PRO A 131 -48.68 10.86 -51.05
C PRO A 131 -48.64 11.12 -52.57
N LYS A 132 -48.00 10.22 -53.33
CA LYS A 132 -48.03 10.28 -54.79
C LYS A 132 -49.47 10.17 -55.23
N GLU A 133 -50.00 11.18 -55.93
CA GLU A 133 -51.31 11.13 -56.58
C GLU A 133 -51.34 9.95 -57.53
N GLY A 134 -52.14 8.93 -57.20
CA GLY A 134 -52.39 7.80 -58.10
C GLY A 134 -52.22 6.38 -57.55
N GLN A 135 -51.95 6.21 -56.24
CA GLN A 135 -51.99 4.85 -55.61
C GLN A 135 -53.30 4.73 -54.81
N SER A 136 -53.99 3.60 -55.11
CA SER A 136 -55.27 3.18 -54.52
C SER A 136 -55.19 3.14 -52.99
N ASP A 137 -56.30 3.52 -52.31
CA ASP A 137 -56.56 3.67 -50.88
C ASP A 137 -56.31 2.44 -49.98
N ASP A 138 -55.62 1.35 -50.46
CA ASP A 138 -55.57 0.09 -49.75
C ASP A 138 -54.17 -0.30 -49.19
N GLU A 139 -53.16 0.55 -49.29
CA GLU A 139 -51.95 0.41 -48.51
C GLU A 139 -51.77 1.70 -47.65
N THR A 140 -52.09 1.56 -46.37
CA THR A 140 -51.64 2.50 -45.30
C THR A 140 -50.12 2.55 -45.33
N GLU A 141 -49.51 3.27 -46.29
CA GLU A 141 -48.14 3.76 -46.15
C GLU A 141 -48.14 4.63 -44.90
N THR A 142 -47.81 4.00 -43.78
CA THR A 142 -47.62 4.67 -42.50
C THR A 142 -46.68 5.85 -42.74
N ARG A 143 -47.23 7.06 -42.69
CA ARG A 143 -46.44 8.32 -42.81
C ARG A 143 -45.21 8.17 -41.89
N LYS A 144 -44.02 8.11 -42.48
CA LYS A 144 -42.76 7.99 -41.73
C LYS A 144 -42.67 9.11 -40.69
N LYS A 145 -42.41 8.69 -39.48
CA LYS A 145 -42.21 9.61 -38.35
C LYS A 145 -40.79 10.17 -38.38
N LEU A 146 -40.52 11.25 -37.71
CA LEU A 146 -39.17 11.81 -37.65
C LEU A 146 -38.21 10.87 -36.96
N SER A 147 -38.66 10.08 -36.02
CA SER A 147 -37.87 9.03 -35.36
C SER A 147 -37.34 7.95 -36.34
N ASP A 148 -38.00 7.73 -37.48
CA ASP A 148 -37.60 6.70 -38.45
C ASP A 148 -36.37 7.13 -39.28
N TYR A 149 -35.98 8.39 -39.21
CA TYR A 149 -34.80 8.97 -39.88
C TYR A 149 -33.56 9.10 -38.97
N ILE A 150 -33.66 8.67 -37.71
CA ILE A 150 -32.60 8.75 -36.73
C ILE A 150 -32.18 7.37 -36.30
N SER A 151 -30.86 7.13 -36.15
CA SER A 151 -30.38 5.88 -35.54
C SER A 151 -30.58 5.94 -34.03
N VAL A 152 -31.40 5.04 -33.50
CA VAL A 152 -31.65 4.90 -32.05
C VAL A 152 -30.68 3.91 -31.42
N GLU A 153 -29.80 3.27 -32.18
CA GLU A 153 -28.88 2.23 -31.71
C GLU A 153 -27.94 2.76 -30.59
N ASN A 154 -27.34 3.90 -30.81
CA ASN A 154 -26.42 4.51 -29.79
C ASN A 154 -27.16 4.87 -28.49
N ALA A 155 -28.42 5.34 -28.59
CA ALA A 155 -29.22 5.61 -27.40
C ALA A 155 -29.60 4.33 -26.65
N ASN A 156 -29.81 3.20 -27.34
CA ASN A 156 -30.08 1.90 -26.75
C ASN A 156 -28.82 1.31 -26.08
N VAL A 157 -27.65 1.46 -26.69
CA VAL A 157 -26.37 1.05 -26.09
C VAL A 157 -26.14 1.80 -24.76
N LEU A 158 -26.29 3.11 -24.76
CA LEU A 158 -26.18 3.92 -23.54
C LEU A 158 -27.21 3.52 -22.47
N GLN A 159 -28.44 3.19 -22.87
CA GLN A 159 -29.44 2.69 -21.93
C GLN A 159 -29.04 1.35 -21.32
N THR A 160 -28.38 0.49 -22.09
CA THR A 160 -27.85 -0.80 -21.59
C THR A 160 -26.73 -0.55 -20.58
N ASP A 161 -25.80 0.34 -20.87
CA ASP A 161 -24.70 0.70 -19.96
C ASP A 161 -25.23 1.31 -18.65
N LEU A 162 -26.23 2.18 -18.72
CA LEU A 162 -26.91 2.71 -17.54
C LEU A 162 -27.63 1.63 -16.72
N ASN A 163 -28.17 0.60 -17.34
CA ASN A 163 -28.82 -0.51 -16.65
C ASN A 163 -27.83 -1.43 -15.91
N GLU A 164 -26.53 -1.42 -16.27
CA GLU A 164 -25.47 -2.12 -15.55
C GLU A 164 -25.10 -1.44 -14.23
N ILE A 165 -25.34 -0.13 -14.08
CA ILE A 165 -24.97 0.66 -12.91
C ILE A 165 -25.51 0.09 -11.59
N PRO A 166 -26.78 -0.33 -11.44
CA PRO A 166 -27.27 -0.91 -10.20
C PRO A 166 -26.53 -2.19 -9.78
N VAL A 167 -26.03 -2.97 -10.76
CA VAL A 167 -25.23 -4.19 -10.49
C VAL A 167 -23.87 -3.78 -9.92
N ILE A 168 -23.22 -2.81 -10.54
CA ILE A 168 -21.92 -2.28 -10.09
C ILE A 168 -22.06 -1.64 -8.71
N GLN A 169 -23.12 -0.88 -8.46
CA GLN A 169 -23.42 -0.29 -7.14
C GLN A 169 -23.55 -1.37 -6.05
N ARG A 170 -24.21 -2.49 -6.35
CA ARG A 170 -24.34 -3.61 -5.42
C ARG A 170 -22.97 -4.24 -5.10
N HIS A 171 -22.13 -4.44 -6.10
CA HIS A 171 -20.77 -4.93 -5.87
C HIS A 171 -19.96 -3.97 -5.01
N MET A 172 -20.04 -2.67 -5.28
CA MET A 172 -19.37 -1.65 -4.48
C MET A 172 -19.88 -1.61 -3.03
N THR A 173 -21.17 -1.81 -2.79
CA THR A 173 -21.72 -1.91 -1.43
C THR A 173 -21.08 -3.07 -0.66
N ASN A 174 -20.97 -4.25 -1.27
CA ASN A 174 -20.27 -5.39 -0.66
C ASN A 174 -18.78 -5.10 -0.37
N ILE A 175 -18.11 -4.39 -1.28
CA ILE A 175 -16.71 -3.96 -1.10
C ILE A 175 -16.58 -3.00 0.08
N MET A 176 -17.50 -2.05 0.21
CA MET A 176 -17.54 -1.10 1.33
C MET A 176 -17.78 -1.80 2.67
N GLU A 177 -18.64 -2.81 2.72
CA GLU A 177 -18.86 -3.63 3.92
C GLU A 177 -17.57 -4.39 4.30
N GLN A 178 -16.89 -5.03 3.36
CA GLN A 178 -15.61 -5.71 3.58
C GLN A 178 -14.53 -4.74 4.05
N TYR A 179 -14.46 -3.55 3.47
CA TYR A 179 -13.56 -2.48 3.90
C TYR A 179 -13.83 -2.07 5.35
N ASP A 180 -15.07 -1.83 5.72
CA ASP A 180 -15.46 -1.43 7.08
C ASP A 180 -15.16 -2.53 8.10
N GLU A 181 -15.40 -3.80 7.75
CA GLU A 181 -15.01 -4.92 8.61
C GLU A 181 -13.50 -5.00 8.81
N MET A 182 -12.72 -4.84 7.73
CA MET A 182 -11.26 -4.82 7.81
C MET A 182 -10.76 -3.67 8.68
N ARG A 183 -11.29 -2.47 8.48
CA ARG A 183 -10.96 -1.27 9.27
C ARG A 183 -11.25 -1.50 10.76
N LYS A 184 -12.44 -2.00 11.11
CA LYS A 184 -12.81 -2.34 12.48
C LYS A 184 -11.91 -3.43 13.05
N ARG A 185 -11.56 -4.47 12.30
CA ARG A 185 -10.67 -5.53 12.72
C ARG A 185 -9.27 -5.01 13.07
N VAL A 186 -8.68 -4.16 12.22
CA VAL A 186 -7.38 -3.53 12.48
C VAL A 186 -7.46 -2.61 13.70
N GLN A 187 -8.45 -1.76 13.78
CA GLN A 187 -8.61 -0.80 14.86
C GLN A 187 -8.86 -1.48 16.21
N ASP A 188 -9.85 -2.36 16.29
CA ASP A 188 -10.32 -2.89 17.59
C ASP A 188 -9.51 -4.12 18.05
N LYS A 189 -9.21 -5.06 17.12
CA LYS A 189 -8.50 -6.30 17.51
C LYS A 189 -6.99 -6.15 17.54
N ILE A 190 -6.41 -5.36 16.62
CA ILE A 190 -4.95 -5.19 16.56
C ILE A 190 -4.54 -4.01 17.43
N ILE A 191 -4.99 -2.80 17.11
CA ILE A 191 -4.50 -1.58 17.78
C ILE A 191 -4.99 -1.47 19.21
N LYS A 192 -6.31 -1.48 19.45
CA LYS A 192 -6.88 -1.25 20.77
C LYS A 192 -6.68 -2.41 21.76
N LYS A 193 -6.49 -3.63 21.28
CA LYS A 193 -6.33 -4.81 22.15
C LYS A 193 -4.89 -5.29 22.15
N ARG A 194 -4.42 -5.89 21.05
CA ARG A 194 -3.13 -6.59 21.03
C ARG A 194 -1.93 -5.67 21.20
N LEU A 195 -1.92 -4.49 20.58
CA LEU A 195 -0.81 -3.54 20.74
C LEU A 195 -0.80 -2.93 22.14
N VAL A 196 -1.96 -2.68 22.74
CA VAL A 196 -2.06 -2.22 24.12
C VAL A 196 -1.50 -3.29 25.08
N ASP A 197 -1.84 -4.57 24.86
CA ASP A 197 -1.29 -5.68 25.65
C ASP A 197 0.25 -5.75 25.52
N ILE A 198 0.79 -5.66 24.30
CA ILE A 198 2.23 -5.64 24.04
C ILE A 198 2.89 -4.46 24.78
N LYS A 199 2.34 -3.24 24.64
CA LYS A 199 2.86 -2.06 25.33
C LYS A 199 2.82 -2.22 26.85
N HIS A 200 1.72 -2.72 27.37
CA HIS A 200 1.58 -2.97 28.80
C HIS A 200 2.64 -3.95 29.29
N ILE A 201 2.89 -5.05 28.59
CA ILE A 201 3.93 -6.03 28.96
C ILE A 201 5.32 -5.38 28.86
N LEU A 202 5.60 -4.65 27.78
CA LEU A 202 6.88 -3.95 27.60
C LEU A 202 7.13 -2.90 28.70
N SER A 203 6.13 -2.10 29.03
CA SER A 203 6.26 -1.04 30.04
C SER A 203 6.30 -1.58 31.46
N SER A 204 5.52 -2.62 31.79
CA SER A 204 5.43 -3.14 33.14
C SER A 204 6.56 -4.12 33.49
N GLN A 205 6.99 -4.95 32.52
CA GLN A 205 7.92 -6.07 32.79
C GLN A 205 9.31 -5.88 32.17
N PHE A 206 9.41 -5.07 31.09
CA PHE A 206 10.65 -4.90 30.33
C PHE A 206 10.98 -3.41 30.09
N SER A 207 10.52 -2.49 30.94
CA SER A 207 10.90 -1.08 30.83
C SER A 207 12.39 -0.89 31.08
N VAL A 208 12.98 0.12 30.44
CA VAL A 208 14.38 0.52 30.71
C VAL A 208 14.55 0.97 32.15
N ASP A 209 13.49 1.59 32.71
CA ASP A 209 13.49 2.08 34.12
C ASP A 209 13.00 1.01 35.09
N ASN A 210 12.77 -0.23 34.65
CA ASN A 210 12.35 -1.29 35.54
C ASN A 210 13.56 -1.80 36.33
N SER A 211 13.63 -1.39 37.60
CA SER A 211 14.69 -1.75 38.52
C SER A 211 14.94 -3.26 38.63
N GLU A 212 13.91 -4.09 38.47
CA GLU A 212 14.07 -5.56 38.51
C GLU A 212 14.97 -6.13 37.39
N ILE A 213 14.91 -5.57 36.18
CA ILE A 213 15.74 -6.06 35.05
C ILE A 213 17.16 -5.51 35.16
N ILE A 214 17.31 -4.24 35.54
CA ILE A 214 18.61 -3.64 35.80
C ILE A 214 19.29 -4.39 36.93
N LEU A 215 18.60 -4.60 38.06
CA LEU A 215 19.12 -5.38 39.19
C LEU A 215 19.45 -6.81 38.77
N LEU A 216 18.63 -7.47 37.93
CA LEU A 216 18.90 -8.82 37.49
C LEU A 216 20.14 -8.92 36.59
N CYS A 217 20.33 -7.99 35.66
CA CYS A 217 21.40 -8.10 34.65
C CYS A 217 22.70 -7.42 35.11
N ASP A 218 22.63 -6.17 35.51
CA ASP A 218 23.82 -5.39 35.82
C ASP A 218 24.34 -5.71 37.21
N HIS A 219 23.48 -5.72 38.24
CA HIS A 219 23.86 -6.04 39.60
C HIS A 219 24.31 -7.50 39.75
N SER A 220 23.66 -8.46 39.08
CA SER A 220 24.12 -9.85 39.11
C SER A 220 25.47 -10.02 38.42
N ALA A 221 25.72 -9.35 37.32
CA ALA A 221 27.01 -9.39 36.65
C ALA A 221 28.12 -8.78 37.49
N ASP A 222 27.86 -7.65 38.14
CA ASP A 222 28.80 -6.94 39.00
C ASP A 222 29.15 -7.82 40.26
N GLN A 223 28.13 -8.42 40.90
CA GLN A 223 28.34 -9.28 42.03
C GLN A 223 29.12 -10.54 41.64
N LEU A 224 28.80 -11.17 40.53
CA LEU A 224 29.56 -12.35 40.05
C LEU A 224 31.00 -12.01 39.72
N SER A 225 31.26 -10.81 39.13
CA SER A 225 32.63 -10.33 38.87
C SER A 225 33.42 -10.10 40.14
N GLN A 226 32.77 -9.54 41.18
CA GLN A 226 33.44 -9.35 42.47
C GLN A 226 33.82 -10.67 43.16
N LEU A 227 32.87 -11.64 43.16
CA LEU A 227 33.13 -12.95 43.71
C LEU A 227 34.20 -13.74 42.90
N GLU A 228 34.28 -13.56 41.60
CA GLU A 228 35.33 -14.12 40.74
C GLU A 228 36.70 -13.49 41.11
N LEU A 229 36.75 -12.19 41.36
CA LEU A 229 37.97 -11.53 41.82
C LEU A 229 38.46 -12.08 43.18
N ASP A 230 37.54 -12.34 44.10
CA ASP A 230 37.86 -12.93 45.39
C ASP A 230 38.43 -14.36 45.25
N LEU A 231 37.83 -15.18 44.35
CA LEU A 231 38.37 -16.51 44.01
C LEU A 231 39.80 -16.41 43.44
N VAL A 232 40.06 -15.47 42.55
CA VAL A 232 41.40 -15.27 41.97
C VAL A 232 42.41 -14.83 43.06
N ASN A 233 42.02 -13.98 44.01
CA ASN A 233 42.90 -13.55 45.12
C ASN A 233 43.26 -14.74 46.03
N PHE A 234 42.30 -15.58 46.40
CA PHE A 234 42.58 -16.78 47.21
C PHE A 234 43.44 -17.78 46.45
N LEU A 235 43.17 -18.05 45.17
CA LEU A 235 44.00 -18.92 44.35
C LEU A 235 45.42 -18.39 44.20
N GLY A 236 45.59 -17.07 44.05
CA GLY A 236 46.88 -16.38 43.99
C GLY A 236 47.68 -16.56 45.30
N SER A 237 47.00 -16.46 46.47
CA SER A 237 47.63 -16.70 47.77
C SER A 237 48.12 -18.15 47.92
N LEU A 238 47.32 -19.13 47.54
CA LEU A 238 47.68 -20.54 47.54
C LEU A 238 48.83 -20.88 46.55
N THR A 239 48.83 -20.25 45.39
CA THR A 239 49.93 -20.35 44.41
C THR A 239 51.24 -19.78 44.98
N ALA A 240 51.19 -18.60 45.60
CA ALA A 240 52.35 -18.00 46.22
C ALA A 240 52.92 -18.84 47.36
N HIS A 241 52.06 -19.50 48.16
CA HIS A 241 52.50 -20.47 49.18
C HIS A 241 53.17 -21.71 48.55
N PHE A 242 52.59 -22.28 47.51
CA PHE A 242 53.18 -23.39 46.75
C PHE A 242 54.58 -23.01 46.20
N ASP A 243 54.71 -21.85 45.55
CA ASP A 243 55.98 -21.37 45.02
C ASP A 243 57.06 -21.28 46.12
N LYS A 244 56.71 -20.76 47.31
CA LYS A 244 57.64 -20.69 48.45
C LYS A 244 58.05 -22.09 48.93
N CYS A 245 57.11 -23.06 49.02
CA CYS A 245 57.41 -24.44 49.36
C CYS A 245 58.32 -25.09 48.32
N GLN A 246 58.10 -24.84 47.05
CA GLN A 246 58.93 -25.35 45.97
C GLN A 246 60.35 -24.78 46.01
N MET A 247 60.49 -23.46 46.30
CA MET A 247 61.81 -22.83 46.48
C MET A 247 62.61 -23.48 47.62
N LEU A 248 61.98 -23.80 48.77
CA LEU A 248 62.64 -24.51 49.89
C LEU A 248 63.04 -25.90 49.49
N GLU A 249 62.19 -26.70 48.83
CA GLU A 249 62.48 -28.02 48.38
C GLU A 249 63.64 -28.08 47.37
N ASP A 250 63.67 -27.13 46.41
CA ASP A 250 64.73 -26.99 45.42
C ASP A 250 66.05 -26.59 46.11
N HIS A 251 66.04 -25.77 47.16
CA HIS A 251 67.24 -25.46 47.92
C HIS A 251 67.80 -26.65 48.69
N ILE A 252 66.93 -27.48 49.25
CA ILE A 252 67.37 -28.72 49.98
C ILE A 252 67.94 -29.75 49.00
N ASN A 253 67.33 -29.86 47.78
CA ASN A 253 67.75 -30.91 46.85
C ASN A 253 68.94 -30.47 45.96
N LYS A 254 69.12 -29.15 45.72
CA LYS A 254 70.15 -28.56 44.82
C LYS A 254 70.81 -27.32 45.48
N PRO A 255 71.54 -27.48 46.67
CA PRO A 255 72.06 -26.34 47.40
C PRO A 255 73.15 -25.57 46.67
N THR A 256 73.80 -26.15 45.67
CA THR A 256 74.79 -25.48 44.81
C THR A 256 74.21 -24.58 43.73
N GLU A 257 72.99 -24.79 43.37
CA GLU A 257 72.25 -24.00 42.34
C GLU A 257 71.36 -22.93 43.02
N SER A 258 71.04 -23.10 44.33
CA SER A 258 70.20 -22.16 45.08
C SER A 258 71.03 -20.98 45.59
N ARG A 259 70.53 -19.77 45.40
CA ARG A 259 71.17 -18.50 45.83
C ARG A 259 70.76 -18.05 47.25
N LEU A 260 69.98 -18.86 47.96
CA LEU A 260 69.56 -18.54 49.31
C LEU A 260 70.71 -18.76 50.30
N ASN A 261 70.97 -17.77 51.12
CA ASN A 261 71.91 -17.96 52.25
C ASN A 261 71.17 -18.61 53.44
N SER A 262 71.94 -19.00 54.48
CA SER A 262 71.34 -19.73 55.62
C SER A 262 70.34 -18.89 56.42
N HIS A 263 70.44 -17.60 56.44
CA HIS A 263 69.45 -16.72 57.10
C HIS A 263 68.17 -16.58 56.28
N GLU A 264 68.27 -16.35 54.95
CA GLU A 264 67.11 -16.30 54.01
C GLU A 264 66.34 -17.61 53.97
N PHE A 265 67.05 -18.76 54.07
CA PHE A 265 66.38 -20.07 54.14
C PHE A 265 65.55 -20.22 55.41
N GLN A 266 66.12 -19.77 56.64
CA GLN A 266 65.38 -19.83 57.88
C GLN A 266 64.19 -18.89 57.93
N GLU A 267 64.32 -17.67 57.34
CA GLU A 267 63.24 -16.73 57.25
C GLU A 267 62.11 -17.30 56.34
N LEU A 268 62.48 -17.83 55.17
CA LEU A 268 61.51 -18.42 54.25
C LEU A 268 60.82 -19.64 54.86
N LEU A 269 61.56 -20.48 55.61
CA LEU A 269 61.01 -21.64 56.35
C LEU A 269 59.98 -21.17 57.38
N GLY A 270 60.30 -20.12 58.15
CA GLY A 270 59.35 -19.56 59.11
C GLY A 270 58.08 -18.98 58.46
N VAL A 271 58.23 -18.34 57.27
CA VAL A 271 57.06 -17.86 56.51
C VAL A 271 56.22 -19.03 56.04
N VAL A 272 56.83 -20.09 55.46
CA VAL A 272 56.10 -21.31 54.98
C VAL A 272 55.39 -22.01 56.12
N GLN A 273 56.03 -22.15 57.33
CA GLN A 273 55.37 -22.74 58.52
C GLN A 273 54.15 -21.93 58.96
N ASN A 274 54.24 -20.58 58.94
CA ASN A 274 53.08 -19.75 59.28
C ASN A 274 51.98 -19.83 58.19
N ASP A 275 52.36 -19.75 56.91
CA ASP A 275 51.43 -19.85 55.79
C ASP A 275 50.72 -21.20 55.79
N ASP A 276 51.42 -22.34 56.06
CA ASP A 276 50.84 -23.69 56.11
C ASP A 276 49.77 -23.83 57.19
N ASN A 277 49.93 -23.16 58.35
CA ASN A 277 48.90 -23.10 59.37
C ASN A 277 47.61 -22.40 58.86
N ASP A 278 47.74 -21.41 57.94
CA ASP A 278 46.65 -20.63 57.40
C ASP A 278 46.02 -21.26 56.12
N VAL A 279 46.71 -22.18 55.44
CA VAL A 279 46.26 -22.84 54.22
C VAL A 279 44.88 -23.46 54.37
N GLY A 280 44.63 -24.16 55.49
CA GLY A 280 43.34 -24.75 55.80
C GLY A 280 42.22 -23.75 55.91
N SER A 281 42.52 -22.58 56.56
CA SER A 281 41.57 -21.45 56.67
C SER A 281 41.26 -20.84 55.31
N ILE A 282 42.29 -20.60 54.49
CA ILE A 282 42.17 -20.06 53.14
C ILE A 282 41.32 -20.98 52.27
N LEU A 283 41.56 -22.32 52.31
CA LEU A 283 40.77 -23.30 51.57
C LEU A 283 39.30 -23.31 52.03
N ASN A 284 39.03 -23.19 53.31
CA ASN A 284 37.66 -23.11 53.84
C ASN A 284 36.97 -21.83 53.37
N SER A 285 37.65 -20.67 53.44
CA SER A 285 37.11 -19.41 52.92
C SER A 285 36.83 -19.46 51.41
N LEU A 286 37.71 -20.11 50.63
CA LEU A 286 37.49 -20.37 49.22
C LEU A 286 36.25 -21.23 48.97
N ASN A 287 36.05 -22.32 49.74
CA ASN A 287 34.87 -23.18 49.67
C ASN A 287 33.58 -22.41 50.06
N GLU A 288 33.64 -21.52 51.05
CA GLU A 288 32.50 -20.65 51.40
C GLU A 288 32.13 -19.74 50.24
N ILE A 289 33.09 -19.05 49.61
CA ILE A 289 32.86 -18.26 48.43
C ILE A 289 32.30 -19.07 47.26
N VAL A 290 32.85 -20.23 46.98
CA VAL A 290 32.33 -21.14 45.95
C VAL A 290 30.85 -21.53 46.22
N THR A 291 30.51 -21.76 47.50
CA THR A 291 29.14 -22.04 47.91
C THR A 291 28.23 -20.83 47.72
N ASP A 292 28.67 -19.63 48.07
CA ASP A 292 27.94 -18.38 47.89
C ASP A 292 27.73 -18.07 46.40
N VAL A 293 28.76 -18.27 45.57
CA VAL A 293 28.65 -18.17 44.10
C VAL A 293 27.61 -19.13 43.55
N LYS A 294 27.66 -20.42 43.91
CA LYS A 294 26.70 -21.41 43.45
C LYS A 294 25.26 -21.07 43.86
N LYS A 295 25.05 -20.60 45.08
CA LYS A 295 23.77 -20.14 45.59
C LYS A 295 23.25 -18.97 44.76
N PHE A 296 24.10 -17.94 44.56
CA PHE A 296 23.76 -16.74 43.81
C PHE A 296 23.44 -17.07 42.34
N ILE A 297 24.19 -17.96 41.67
CA ILE A 297 23.95 -18.49 40.34
C ILE A 297 22.60 -19.16 40.28
N ALA A 298 22.25 -20.00 41.25
CA ALA A 298 20.97 -20.70 41.30
C ALA A 298 19.79 -19.73 41.40
N GLU A 299 19.87 -18.73 42.30
CA GLU A 299 18.86 -17.67 42.47
C GLU A 299 18.71 -16.82 41.19
N THR A 300 19.81 -16.38 40.61
CA THR A 300 19.84 -15.62 39.34
C THR A 300 19.24 -16.43 38.19
N THR A 301 19.61 -17.68 38.06
CA THR A 301 19.09 -18.60 37.04
C THR A 301 17.59 -18.84 37.18
N GLN A 302 17.06 -18.93 38.40
CA GLN A 302 15.64 -19.10 38.66
C GLN A 302 14.86 -17.84 38.23
N LEU A 303 15.35 -16.65 38.59
CA LEU A 303 14.73 -15.36 38.19
C LEU A 303 14.80 -15.17 36.69
N LEU A 304 15.96 -15.44 36.08
CA LEU A 304 16.16 -15.36 34.63
C LEU A 304 15.21 -16.28 33.86
N SER A 305 15.04 -17.53 34.33
CA SER A 305 14.08 -18.46 33.68
C SER A 305 12.65 -17.94 33.68
N LYS A 306 12.17 -17.33 34.77
CA LYS A 306 10.84 -16.73 34.84
C LYS A 306 10.71 -15.57 33.84
N LYS A 307 11.74 -14.73 33.72
CA LYS A 307 11.76 -13.60 32.79
C LYS A 307 11.89 -14.05 31.32
N GLU A 308 12.65 -15.12 31.07
CA GLU A 308 12.73 -15.76 29.74
C GLU A 308 11.38 -16.34 29.29
N ASP A 309 10.58 -16.90 30.20
CA ASP A 309 9.21 -17.35 29.89
C ASP A 309 8.28 -16.20 29.51
N GLN A 310 8.36 -15.09 30.23
CA GLN A 310 7.63 -13.87 29.89
C GLN A 310 8.06 -13.34 28.52
N GLN A 311 9.36 -13.35 28.23
CA GLN A 311 9.94 -12.93 26.95
C GLN A 311 9.45 -13.82 25.79
N ARG A 312 9.36 -15.16 26.00
CA ARG A 312 8.78 -16.09 25.01
C ARG A 312 7.31 -15.82 24.73
N LYS A 313 6.51 -15.53 25.77
CA LYS A 313 5.10 -15.16 25.61
C LYS A 313 4.94 -13.85 24.82
N LEU A 314 5.74 -12.83 25.13
CA LEU A 314 5.77 -11.57 24.42
C LEU A 314 6.14 -11.77 22.94
N HIS A 315 7.18 -12.55 22.65
CA HIS A 315 7.60 -12.90 21.29
C HIS A 315 6.46 -13.58 20.50
N SER A 316 5.78 -14.54 21.12
CA SER A 316 4.62 -15.19 20.50
C SER A 316 3.50 -14.22 20.20
N THR A 317 3.22 -13.29 21.13
CA THR A 317 2.19 -12.25 20.93
C THR A 317 2.53 -11.30 19.78
N ILE A 318 3.80 -10.86 19.70
CA ILE A 318 4.29 -10.02 18.58
C ILE A 318 4.15 -10.77 17.26
N ASN A 319 4.58 -12.02 17.18
CA ASN A 319 4.48 -12.84 15.97
C ASN A 319 3.01 -13.05 15.53
N ASN A 320 2.09 -13.22 16.48
CA ASN A 320 0.65 -13.30 16.17
C ASN A 320 0.11 -11.99 15.59
N VAL A 321 0.61 -10.82 16.02
CA VAL A 321 0.24 -9.54 15.42
C VAL A 321 0.83 -9.41 14.02
N ILE A 322 2.10 -9.75 13.82
CA ILE A 322 2.76 -9.75 12.51
C ILE A 322 1.97 -10.62 11.53
N SER A 323 1.66 -11.87 11.91
CA SER A 323 0.87 -12.78 11.08
C SER A 323 -0.53 -12.20 10.74
N SER A 324 -1.14 -11.50 11.69
CA SER A 324 -2.42 -10.82 11.44
C SER A 324 -2.30 -9.64 10.49
N LEU A 325 -1.19 -8.88 10.56
CA LEU A 325 -0.91 -7.78 9.63
C LEU A 325 -0.57 -8.30 8.24
N THR A 326 0.20 -9.39 8.14
CA THR A 326 0.53 -10.03 6.85
C THR A 326 -0.71 -10.53 6.12
N LYS A 327 -1.66 -11.15 6.83
CA LYS A 327 -2.95 -11.55 6.23
C LYS A 327 -3.73 -10.36 5.68
N ASN A 328 -3.61 -9.20 6.27
CA ASN A 328 -4.26 -7.98 5.74
C ASN A 328 -3.58 -7.47 4.45
N SER A 329 -2.34 -7.84 4.14
CA SER A 329 -1.68 -7.46 2.88
C SER A 329 -2.34 -8.09 1.65
N GLU A 330 -2.88 -9.30 1.77
CA GLU A 330 -3.64 -9.95 0.69
C GLU A 330 -4.91 -9.15 0.35
N TYR A 331 -5.61 -8.65 1.36
CA TYR A 331 -6.77 -7.77 1.14
C TYR A 331 -6.38 -6.42 0.50
N LEU A 332 -5.18 -5.89 0.81
CA LEU A 332 -4.71 -4.65 0.18
C LEU A 332 -4.46 -4.83 -1.32
N SER A 333 -3.99 -5.99 -1.76
CA SER A 333 -3.87 -6.32 -3.19
C SER A 333 -5.24 -6.28 -3.88
N VAL A 334 -6.27 -6.87 -3.27
CA VAL A 334 -7.64 -6.82 -3.81
C VAL A 334 -8.16 -5.38 -3.91
N PHE A 335 -7.87 -4.53 -2.92
CA PHE A 335 -8.26 -3.11 -3.01
C PHE A 335 -7.50 -2.34 -4.08
N ALA A 336 -6.26 -2.71 -4.41
CA ALA A 336 -5.54 -2.14 -5.54
C ALA A 336 -6.21 -2.53 -6.87
N ASP A 337 -6.56 -3.80 -7.05
CA ASP A 337 -7.28 -4.28 -8.24
C ASP A 337 -8.65 -3.60 -8.38
N ILE A 338 -9.36 -3.38 -7.26
CA ILE A 338 -10.62 -2.63 -7.23
C ILE A 338 -10.41 -1.16 -7.64
N SER A 339 -9.33 -0.53 -7.17
CA SER A 339 -8.98 0.83 -7.58
C SER A 339 -8.80 0.93 -9.10
N ASP A 340 -8.09 -0.02 -9.70
CA ASP A 340 -7.87 -0.07 -11.15
C ASP A 340 -9.19 -0.30 -11.92
N LEU A 341 -10.09 -1.13 -11.39
CA LEU A 341 -11.42 -1.32 -11.97
C LEU A 341 -12.27 -0.05 -11.89
N ILE A 342 -12.24 0.66 -10.77
CA ILE A 342 -12.95 1.94 -10.60
C ILE A 342 -12.42 2.97 -11.59
N MET A 343 -11.12 3.07 -11.80
CA MET A 343 -10.52 4.00 -12.74
C MET A 343 -10.93 3.67 -14.20
N LYS A 344 -10.88 2.40 -14.60
CA LYS A 344 -11.37 1.97 -15.92
C LYS A 344 -12.86 2.26 -16.11
N TYR A 345 -13.66 2.03 -15.08
CA TYR A 345 -15.08 2.36 -15.12
C TYR A 345 -15.32 3.86 -15.24
N LYS A 346 -14.54 4.68 -14.54
CA LYS A 346 -14.57 6.14 -14.67
C LYS A 346 -14.27 6.60 -16.10
N GLU A 347 -13.23 6.03 -16.73
CA GLU A 347 -12.88 6.33 -18.13
C GLU A 347 -14.06 6.01 -19.07
N ARG A 348 -14.66 4.83 -18.91
CA ARG A 348 -15.86 4.45 -19.68
C ARG A 348 -17.02 5.42 -19.47
N CYS A 349 -17.33 5.78 -18.23
CA CYS A 349 -18.37 6.77 -17.93
C CYS A 349 -18.09 8.15 -18.54
N LEU A 350 -16.83 8.56 -18.64
CA LEU A 350 -16.44 9.81 -19.30
C LEU A 350 -16.70 9.74 -20.83
N GLU A 351 -16.35 8.63 -21.46
CA GLU A 351 -16.62 8.39 -22.88
C GLU A 351 -18.13 8.38 -23.17
N ASP A 352 -18.90 7.68 -22.34
CA ASP A 352 -20.36 7.62 -22.43
C ASP A 352 -20.99 9.02 -22.23
N THR A 353 -20.48 9.79 -21.27
CA THR A 353 -20.95 11.16 -21.02
C THR A 353 -20.74 12.07 -22.23
N GLU A 354 -19.60 11.99 -22.91
CA GLU A 354 -19.34 12.76 -24.13
C GLU A 354 -20.20 12.30 -25.30
N MET A 355 -20.43 10.99 -25.42
CA MET A 355 -21.35 10.42 -26.42
C MET A 355 -22.78 10.90 -26.18
N ILE A 356 -23.28 10.84 -24.94
CA ILE A 356 -24.61 11.35 -24.57
C ILE A 356 -24.77 12.83 -24.89
N LYS A 357 -23.76 13.63 -24.59
CA LYS A 357 -23.76 15.07 -24.91
C LYS A 357 -23.88 15.30 -26.41
N THR A 358 -23.07 14.61 -27.21
CA THR A 358 -23.11 14.68 -28.68
C THR A 358 -24.46 14.26 -29.24
N LEU A 359 -25.05 13.19 -28.73
CA LEU A 359 -26.38 12.73 -29.15
C LEU A 359 -27.50 13.72 -28.79
N ARG A 360 -27.44 14.28 -27.58
CA ARG A 360 -28.38 15.30 -27.13
C ARG A 360 -28.34 16.55 -28.03
N GLU A 361 -27.13 17.02 -28.36
CA GLU A 361 -26.94 18.15 -29.28
C GLU A 361 -27.44 17.81 -30.69
N PHE A 362 -27.15 16.59 -31.16
CA PHE A 362 -27.62 16.11 -32.47
C PHE A 362 -29.15 16.10 -32.55
N TYR A 363 -29.84 15.50 -31.60
CA TYR A 363 -31.30 15.40 -31.63
C TYR A 363 -31.97 16.77 -31.49
N GLY A 364 -31.47 17.67 -30.66
CA GLY A 364 -31.94 19.02 -30.56
C GLY A 364 -31.73 19.84 -31.86
N ASN A 365 -30.59 19.65 -32.51
CA ASN A 365 -30.30 20.29 -33.79
C ASN A 365 -31.12 19.69 -34.94
N PHE A 366 -31.38 18.37 -34.90
CA PHE A 366 -32.21 17.68 -35.90
C PHE A 366 -33.62 18.23 -35.89
N GLU A 367 -34.27 18.37 -34.76
CA GLU A 367 -35.61 18.94 -34.63
C GLU A 367 -35.65 20.37 -35.17
N ARG A 368 -34.75 21.25 -34.74
CA ARG A 368 -34.64 22.63 -35.20
C ARG A 368 -34.38 22.73 -36.71
N SER A 369 -33.55 21.82 -37.24
CA SER A 369 -33.23 21.76 -38.65
C SER A 369 -34.47 21.34 -39.49
N TYR A 370 -35.28 20.39 -38.97
CA TYR A 370 -36.54 20.04 -39.61
C TYR A 370 -37.56 21.15 -39.62
N GLU A 371 -37.72 21.90 -38.54
CA GLU A 371 -38.57 23.09 -38.50
C GLU A 371 -38.11 24.15 -39.54
N ASN A 372 -36.81 24.41 -39.63
CA ASN A 372 -36.27 25.30 -40.63
C ASN A 372 -36.44 24.79 -42.06
N LEU A 373 -36.37 23.44 -42.26
CA LEU A 373 -36.65 22.84 -43.55
C LEU A 373 -38.09 23.05 -44.00
N ILE A 374 -39.05 22.98 -43.08
CA ILE A 374 -40.48 23.29 -43.40
C ILE A 374 -40.62 24.75 -43.80
N VAL A 375 -39.97 25.67 -43.10
CA VAL A 375 -39.98 27.09 -43.41
C VAL A 375 -39.39 27.36 -44.81
N GLU A 376 -38.26 26.71 -45.13
CA GLU A 376 -37.60 26.82 -46.43
C GLU A 376 -38.41 26.23 -47.55
N ALA A 377 -39.02 25.02 -47.32
CA ALA A 377 -39.94 24.42 -48.31
C ALA A 377 -41.12 25.33 -48.64
N ASN A 378 -41.71 25.95 -47.60
CA ASN A 378 -42.80 26.92 -47.80
C ASN A 378 -42.31 28.20 -48.52
N ARG A 379 -41.13 28.70 -48.21
CA ARG A 379 -40.51 29.82 -48.92
C ARG A 379 -40.33 29.50 -50.41
N ARG A 380 -39.77 28.31 -50.72
CA ARG A 380 -39.56 27.85 -52.08
C ARG A 380 -40.87 27.67 -52.84
N LYS A 381 -41.92 27.10 -52.19
CA LYS A 381 -43.25 27.00 -52.77
C LYS A 381 -43.86 28.35 -53.12
N LYS A 382 -43.71 29.34 -52.22
CA LYS A 382 -44.14 30.72 -52.50
C LYS A 382 -43.38 31.32 -53.68
N CYS A 383 -42.06 31.14 -53.73
CA CYS A 383 -41.20 31.60 -54.80
C CYS A 383 -41.61 30.97 -56.17
N ALA A 384 -41.81 29.64 -56.16
CA ALA A 384 -42.27 28.92 -57.37
C ALA A 384 -43.64 29.42 -57.86
N ASN A 385 -44.60 29.65 -56.93
CA ASN A 385 -45.88 30.24 -57.26
C ASN A 385 -45.78 31.67 -57.85
N SER A 386 -44.87 32.48 -57.26
CA SER A 386 -44.60 33.82 -57.78
C SER A 386 -43.99 33.76 -59.19
N MET A 387 -43.03 32.87 -59.43
CA MET A 387 -42.43 32.68 -60.74
C MET A 387 -43.50 32.22 -61.76
N LYS A 388 -44.36 31.24 -61.36
CA LYS A 388 -45.48 30.78 -62.21
C LYS A 388 -46.42 31.90 -62.56
N SER A 389 -46.77 32.75 -61.58
CA SER A 389 -47.65 33.93 -61.82
C SER A 389 -47.04 34.94 -62.82
N VAL A 390 -45.70 35.16 -62.72
CA VAL A 390 -44.96 36.00 -63.65
C VAL A 390 -45.01 35.42 -65.09
N ILE A 391 -44.76 34.09 -65.20
CA ILE A 391 -44.84 33.42 -66.52
C ILE A 391 -46.22 33.49 -67.09
N GLU A 392 -47.26 33.19 -66.31
CA GLU A 392 -48.67 33.22 -66.76
C GLU A 392 -49.10 34.62 -67.14
N LYS A 393 -48.58 35.67 -66.47
CA LYS A 393 -48.81 37.06 -66.87
C LYS A 393 -48.11 37.36 -68.18
N CYS A 394 -46.85 37.02 -68.32
CA CYS A 394 -46.07 37.18 -69.52
C CYS A 394 -46.75 36.50 -70.72
N GLN A 395 -47.23 35.27 -70.53
CA GLN A 395 -47.93 34.51 -71.54
C GLN A 395 -49.26 35.21 -72.01
N ARG A 396 -50.02 35.74 -71.03
CA ARG A 396 -51.24 36.50 -71.31
C ARG A 396 -50.95 37.83 -72.06
N ASP A 397 -49.89 38.53 -71.64
CA ASP A 397 -49.46 39.75 -72.25
C ASP A 397 -48.99 39.56 -73.73
N LEU A 398 -48.24 38.47 -73.99
CA LEU A 398 -47.82 38.03 -75.33
C LEU A 398 -49.02 37.67 -76.20
N GLN A 399 -49.94 36.87 -75.66
CA GLN A 399 -51.16 36.50 -76.40
C GLN A 399 -51.99 37.68 -76.79
N LYS A 400 -52.16 38.66 -75.91
CA LYS A 400 -52.86 39.87 -76.18
C LYS A 400 -52.20 40.67 -77.33
N LEU A 401 -50.87 40.85 -77.30
CA LEU A 401 -50.12 41.49 -78.36
C LEU A 401 -50.23 40.78 -79.70
N ASP A 402 -50.23 39.43 -79.70
CA ASP A 402 -50.43 38.63 -80.87
C ASP A 402 -51.86 38.82 -81.45
N GLU A 403 -52.89 38.84 -80.59
CA GLU A 403 -54.29 39.11 -81.03
C GLU A 403 -54.46 40.53 -81.57
N GLU A 404 -53.82 41.52 -80.95
CA GLU A 404 -53.82 42.96 -81.42
C GLU A 404 -53.10 43.02 -82.79
N ASP A 405 -51.95 42.35 -82.95
CA ASP A 405 -51.17 42.35 -84.18
C ASP A 405 -51.90 41.61 -85.30
N ALA A 406 -52.49 40.40 -85.00
CA ALA A 406 -53.30 39.65 -85.92
C ALA A 406 -54.52 40.46 -86.38
N THR A 407 -55.18 41.20 -85.50
CA THR A 407 -56.34 42.08 -85.85
C THR A 407 -55.86 43.20 -86.73
N ALA A 408 -54.79 43.92 -86.43
CA ALA A 408 -54.23 44.98 -87.24
C ALA A 408 -53.75 44.47 -88.59
N ARG A 409 -53.15 43.33 -88.71
CA ARG A 409 -52.77 42.68 -89.98
C ARG A 409 -54.01 42.32 -90.84
N LYS A 410 -55.06 41.75 -90.19
CA LYS A 410 -56.33 41.43 -90.89
C LYS A 410 -57.01 42.68 -91.42
N GLU A 411 -57.16 43.77 -90.63
CA GLU A 411 -57.67 45.05 -91.06
C GLU A 411 -56.86 45.59 -92.23
N PHE A 412 -55.53 45.49 -92.18
CA PHE A 412 -54.66 45.96 -93.26
C PHE A 412 -54.95 45.15 -94.54
N LEU A 413 -55.02 43.87 -94.48
CA LEU A 413 -55.30 42.98 -95.63
C LEU A 413 -56.67 43.20 -96.17
N GLU A 414 -57.75 43.39 -95.41
CA GLU A 414 -59.09 43.67 -95.84
C GLU A 414 -59.16 45.04 -96.57
N ASN A 415 -58.43 46.09 -96.06
CA ASN A 415 -58.51 47.39 -96.63
C ASN A 415 -57.59 47.59 -97.83
N TYR A 416 -56.41 46.99 -97.86
CA TYR A 416 -55.38 47.26 -98.83
C TYR A 416 -54.91 45.99 -99.64
N GLY A 417 -55.10 44.80 -99.12
CA GLY A 417 -54.61 43.56 -99.70
C GLY A 417 -55.03 43.31 -101.09
N ASN A 418 -56.31 43.65 -101.43
CA ASN A 418 -56.84 43.45 -102.78
C ASN A 418 -56.20 44.33 -103.87
N TYR A 419 -55.43 45.34 -103.47
CA TYR A 419 -54.79 46.28 -104.42
C TYR A 419 -53.25 46.13 -104.50
N LEU A 420 -52.68 45.17 -103.72
CA LEU A 420 -51.21 44.90 -103.66
C LEU A 420 -50.94 43.52 -104.25
N PRO A 421 -49.95 43.38 -105.16
CA PRO A 421 -49.54 42.08 -105.66
C PRO A 421 -48.92 41.27 -104.57
N GLU A 422 -49.14 39.95 -104.47
CA GLU A 422 -48.61 39.03 -103.40
C GLU A 422 -47.07 39.07 -103.36
N ASP A 423 -46.38 39.39 -104.46
CA ASP A 423 -44.95 39.46 -104.60
C ASP A 423 -44.27 40.65 -103.88
N ILE A 424 -45.08 41.65 -103.43
CA ILE A 424 -44.61 42.83 -102.73
C ILE A 424 -44.56 42.67 -101.22
N TRP A 425 -45.22 41.65 -100.73
CA TRP A 425 -45.33 41.48 -99.26
C TRP A 425 -44.11 40.72 -98.66
N PRO A 426 -43.61 41.17 -97.56
CA PRO A 426 -42.73 40.24 -96.77
C PRO A 426 -43.58 39.02 -96.44
N ASN A 427 -43.06 37.83 -96.63
CA ASN A 427 -43.69 36.53 -96.49
C ASN A 427 -44.41 36.25 -95.14
N GLU A 428 -44.66 37.24 -94.29
CA GLU A 428 -45.19 37.02 -92.93
C GLU A 428 -46.40 37.89 -92.62
N ILE A 429 -46.90 38.74 -93.55
CA ILE A 429 -48.06 39.55 -93.24
C ILE A 429 -49.34 38.76 -93.24
N ASP A 430 -49.46 37.78 -94.08
CA ASP A 430 -50.57 36.79 -94.16
C ASP A 430 -50.43 35.60 -93.26
N ASN A 431 -49.29 35.39 -92.63
CA ASN A 431 -49.07 34.35 -91.61
C ASN A 431 -49.54 34.85 -90.27
N PHE A 432 -50.67 34.33 -89.77
CA PHE A 432 -51.24 34.72 -88.44
C PHE A 432 -50.64 33.85 -87.30
N SER A 433 -49.56 33.18 -87.55
CA SER A 433 -48.82 32.49 -86.46
C SER A 433 -48.20 33.50 -85.48
N PRO A 434 -48.19 33.19 -84.20
CA PRO A 434 -47.58 34.06 -83.20
C PRO A 434 -46.12 34.34 -83.53
N LEU A 435 -45.69 35.61 -83.43
CA LEU A 435 -44.29 36.03 -83.71
C LEU A 435 -43.30 35.48 -82.64
N TYR A 436 -43.81 35.27 -81.43
CA TYR A 436 -43.02 34.74 -80.32
C TYR A 436 -43.83 33.74 -79.53
N SER A 437 -43.22 32.50 -79.23
CA SER A 437 -43.75 31.51 -78.31
C SER A 437 -42.92 31.43 -77.04
N LEU A 438 -43.57 31.37 -75.87
CA LEU A 438 -42.90 31.15 -74.61
C LEU A 438 -42.89 29.69 -74.27
N GLU A 439 -41.69 29.04 -74.32
CA GLU A 439 -41.48 27.66 -73.87
C GLU A 439 -40.80 27.67 -72.51
N TYR A 440 -41.35 26.94 -71.55
CA TYR A 440 -40.73 26.77 -70.23
C TYR A 440 -40.87 25.37 -69.73
N ASN A 441 -39.79 24.91 -69.02
CA ASN A 441 -39.79 23.57 -68.39
C ASN A 441 -40.07 23.72 -66.89
N VAL A 442 -41.12 23.02 -66.42
CA VAL A 442 -41.45 22.97 -65.00
C VAL A 442 -40.69 21.78 -64.40
N ARG A 443 -39.75 22.02 -63.43
CA ARG A 443 -39.16 20.98 -62.62
C ARG A 443 -40.05 20.78 -61.40
N ASN A 444 -40.57 19.58 -61.20
CA ASN A 444 -41.31 19.22 -59.99
C ASN A 444 -40.38 19.27 -58.79
N PHE A 445 -40.79 19.92 -57.73
CA PHE A 445 -40.12 19.94 -56.45
C PHE A 445 -40.68 18.86 -55.53
#